data_602e9b63895a7dd52db0f720808a54a9
#
_entry.id   602e9b63895a7dd52db0f720808a54a9
#
_cell.length_a   1.000
_cell.length_b   1.000
_cell.length_c   1.000
_cell.angle_alpha   90.00
_cell.angle_beta   90.00
_cell.angle_gamma   90.00
#
_symmetry.space_group_name_H-M   'P 1'
#
loop_
_entity.id
_entity.type
_entity.pdbx_description
1 polymer ?
#
loop_
_entity_poly.entity_id
_entity_poly.type
_entity_poly.pdbx_seq_one_letter_code
_entity_poly.pdbx_strand_id
1 'polypeptide(L)'
;RDAQESRGLGDVYKRQLKYSIYPESLTVSSPDDSLDSQEKFEIGTIDLSQLTTKYLQKLTLPIALPEGYKNISGNTSAMVSFEDAENYTFLSYTVQKDNIRIINAPDNFDVDVLTNELSVNVTGPADEIAALASKDIYATIDLMGTTLTAGLKDVTAEFTLRGTKVRSWMTGEYKVSIQVTERAEDTAN
;
A
#
# COMPACT_ATOMS: atom_id res chain seq x y z
N ARG A 1 -7.29 14.81 11.15
CA ARG A 1 -8.18 15.06 10.00
C ARG A 1 -7.52 14.47 8.79
N ASP A 2 -8.04 13.38 8.33
CA ASP A 2 -7.85 12.61 7.11
C ASP A 2 -6.42 12.56 6.54
N ALA A 3 -5.67 11.55 7.00
CA ALA A 3 -4.46 11.13 6.31
C ALA A 3 -4.85 10.64 4.92
N GLN A 4 -4.32 11.28 3.92
CA GLN A 4 -4.54 10.94 2.54
C GLN A 4 -3.90 9.61 2.20
N GLU A 5 -4.68 8.80 1.58
CA GLU A 5 -4.44 7.42 1.19
C GLU A 5 -3.17 7.22 0.38
N SER A 6 -2.41 6.17 0.72
CA SER A 6 -1.39 5.63 -0.18
C SER A 6 -2.08 5.05 -1.41
N ARG A 7 -1.74 5.53 -2.60
CA ARG A 7 -2.07 4.88 -3.87
C ARG A 7 -1.40 3.51 -3.92
N GLY A 8 -2.19 2.45 -3.95
CA GLY A 8 -1.66 1.10 -4.18
C GLY A 8 -2.41 -0.05 -3.52
N LEU A 9 -3.48 0.22 -2.78
CA LEU A 9 -4.33 -0.83 -2.23
C LEU A 9 -5.76 -0.56 -2.63
N GLY A 10 -6.31 -1.46 -3.46
CA GLY A 10 -7.67 -1.44 -3.92
C GLY A 10 -8.63 -1.03 -2.83
N ASP A 11 -9.36 -0.02 -3.14
CA ASP A 11 -10.36 0.69 -2.39
C ASP A 11 -11.43 -0.24 -1.81
N VAL A 12 -11.28 -0.71 -0.57
CA VAL A 12 -12.45 -1.26 0.13
C VAL A 12 -12.52 -0.89 1.63
N TYR A 13 -11.43 -0.57 2.30
CA TYR A 13 -11.50 -0.19 3.73
C TYR A 13 -10.53 0.95 4.01
N LYS A 14 -11.06 2.15 4.28
CA LYS A 14 -10.30 3.27 4.84
C LYS A 14 -9.68 2.82 6.16
N ARG A 15 -8.40 2.57 6.14
CA ARG A 15 -7.66 2.21 7.35
C ARG A 15 -7.59 3.41 8.25
N GLN A 16 -8.18 3.31 9.42
CA GLN A 16 -8.23 4.41 10.39
C GLN A 16 -7.00 4.35 11.30
N LEU A 17 -5.84 4.71 10.75
CA LEU A 17 -4.67 4.99 11.57
C LEU A 17 -4.80 6.41 12.11
N LYS A 18 -4.86 6.54 13.43
CA LYS A 18 -4.80 7.84 14.08
C LYS A 18 -3.35 8.24 14.27
N TYR A 19 -3.06 9.49 13.99
CA TYR A 19 -1.70 10.01 14.07
C TYR A 19 -1.68 11.47 14.50
N SER A 20 -0.52 11.91 14.97
CA SER A 20 -0.18 13.32 15.21
C SER A 20 1.00 13.73 14.35
N ILE A 21 1.05 15.00 14.01
CA ILE A 21 2.13 15.59 13.20
C ILE A 21 2.75 16.75 14.00
N TYR A 22 4.08 16.82 14.03
CA TYR A 22 4.80 17.96 14.59
C TYR A 22 5.85 18.47 13.58
N PRO A 23 5.88 19.80 13.28
CA PRO A 23 4.94 20.83 13.74
C PRO A 23 3.54 20.67 13.11
N GLU A 24 2.50 21.07 13.84
CA GLU A 24 1.11 21.05 13.35
C GLU A 24 0.83 22.13 12.30
N SER A 25 1.65 23.16 12.27
CA SER A 25 1.53 24.27 11.35
C SER A 25 2.90 24.77 10.91
N LEU A 26 2.92 25.39 9.73
CA LEU A 26 4.11 26.01 9.15
C LEU A 26 3.82 27.47 8.86
N THR A 27 4.85 28.32 8.97
CA THR A 27 4.81 29.66 8.41
C THR A 27 5.31 29.59 6.97
N VAL A 28 4.47 29.99 6.05
CA VAL A 28 4.71 29.90 4.61
C VAL A 28 4.56 31.29 4.00
N SER A 29 5.35 31.64 3.01
CA SER A 29 5.19 32.81 2.17
C SER A 29 4.90 32.43 0.73
N SER A 30 4.08 33.25 0.07
CA SER A 30 3.79 33.18 -1.37
C SER A 30 4.03 34.55 -2.00
N PRO A 31 4.38 34.63 -3.28
CA PRO A 31 4.52 35.90 -4.00
C PRO A 31 3.18 36.55 -4.37
N ASP A 32 2.08 35.83 -4.23
CA ASP A 32 0.73 36.25 -4.59
C ASP A 32 -0.27 35.97 -3.45
N ASP A 33 -1.54 36.30 -3.64
CA ASP A 33 -2.62 36.14 -2.66
C ASP A 33 -3.14 34.69 -2.58
N SER A 34 -2.43 33.71 -3.15
CA SER A 34 -2.84 32.31 -3.17
C SER A 34 -2.92 31.67 -1.77
N LEU A 35 -2.19 32.24 -0.79
CA LEU A 35 -2.27 31.79 0.61
C LEU A 35 -3.63 32.03 1.26
N ASP A 36 -4.40 33.03 0.81
CA ASP A 36 -5.68 33.38 1.42
C ASP A 36 -6.74 32.26 1.26
N SER A 37 -6.56 31.41 0.26
CA SER A 37 -7.42 30.26 -0.01
C SER A 37 -6.81 28.90 0.38
N GLN A 38 -5.55 28.85 0.81
CA GLN A 38 -4.81 27.64 1.08
C GLN A 38 -4.65 27.38 2.59
N GLU A 39 -5.53 26.54 3.13
CA GLU A 39 -5.51 26.20 4.56
C GLU A 39 -4.58 25.03 4.91
N LYS A 40 -4.26 24.17 3.93
CA LYS A 40 -3.50 22.94 4.15
C LYS A 40 -2.55 22.66 3.00
N PHE A 41 -1.39 22.13 3.34
CA PHE A 41 -0.41 21.61 2.39
C PHE A 41 -0.20 20.12 2.59
N GLU A 42 -0.17 19.38 1.49
CA GLU A 42 0.34 18.02 1.48
C GLU A 42 1.87 18.07 1.50
N ILE A 43 2.47 17.53 2.54
CA ILE A 43 3.94 17.55 2.72
C ILE A 43 4.60 16.23 2.33
N GLY A 44 3.83 15.18 2.06
CA GLY A 44 4.33 13.88 1.66
C GLY A 44 3.27 12.78 1.76
N THR A 45 3.66 11.60 1.32
CA THR A 45 2.83 10.39 1.34
C THR A 45 3.53 9.30 2.15
N ILE A 46 2.77 8.53 2.92
CA ILE A 46 3.28 7.39 3.68
C ILE A 46 2.89 6.12 2.93
N ASP A 47 3.89 5.38 2.46
CA ASP A 47 3.69 4.06 1.88
C ASP A 47 3.57 3.02 3.00
N LEU A 48 2.39 2.42 3.14
CA LEU A 48 2.13 1.42 4.17
C LEU A 48 2.98 0.16 3.99
N SER A 49 3.39 -0.19 2.76
CA SER A 49 4.27 -1.34 2.53
C SER A 49 5.63 -1.18 3.21
N GLN A 50 6.07 0.06 3.42
CA GLN A 50 7.31 0.43 4.10
C GLN A 50 7.11 0.78 5.57
N LEU A 51 5.86 0.91 6.03
CA LEU A 51 5.53 1.30 7.39
C LEU A 51 5.57 0.09 8.32
N THR A 52 6.75 -0.22 8.85
CA THR A 52 6.96 -1.27 9.85
C THR A 52 6.72 -0.75 11.27
N THR A 53 6.62 -1.64 12.25
CA THR A 53 6.45 -1.28 13.67
C THR A 53 7.52 -0.30 14.17
N LYS A 54 8.73 -0.34 13.61
CA LYS A 54 9.82 0.58 13.92
C LYS A 54 9.47 2.04 13.62
N TYR A 55 8.78 2.28 12.50
CA TYR A 55 8.43 3.63 12.05
C TYR A 55 7.12 4.15 12.63
N LEU A 56 6.29 3.27 13.21
CA LEU A 56 5.03 3.69 13.86
C LEU A 56 5.25 4.62 15.05
N GLN A 57 6.33 4.45 15.79
CA GLN A 57 6.65 5.30 16.93
C GLN A 57 7.18 6.66 16.50
N LYS A 58 7.93 6.70 15.40
CA LYS A 58 8.53 7.94 14.92
C LYS A 58 8.88 7.82 13.44
N LEU A 59 8.11 8.51 12.62
CA LEU A 59 8.38 8.67 11.19
C LEU A 59 8.70 10.13 10.91
N THR A 60 9.82 10.40 10.26
CA THR A 60 10.21 11.76 9.86
C THR A 60 10.06 11.90 8.35
N LEU A 61 9.32 12.90 7.93
CA LEU A 61 9.09 13.24 6.52
C LEU A 61 9.72 14.60 6.22
N PRO A 62 10.41 14.76 5.08
CA PRO A 62 10.84 16.07 4.62
C PRO A 62 9.63 16.94 4.27
N ILE A 63 9.69 18.21 4.61
CA ILE A 63 8.64 19.15 4.24
C ILE A 63 8.96 19.69 2.84
N ALA A 64 8.16 19.26 1.86
CA ALA A 64 8.20 19.76 0.50
C ALA A 64 6.92 20.53 0.21
N LEU A 65 7.06 21.83 -0.09
CA LEU A 65 5.92 22.66 -0.49
C LEU A 65 5.80 22.70 -2.02
N PRO A 66 4.60 22.93 -2.56
CA PRO A 66 4.42 23.16 -3.99
C PRO A 66 5.22 24.36 -4.49
N GLU A 67 5.44 24.41 -5.80
CA GLU A 67 6.13 25.53 -6.45
C GLU A 67 5.43 26.87 -6.15
N GLY A 68 6.21 27.92 -5.91
CA GLY A 68 5.71 29.25 -5.54
C GLY A 68 5.60 29.48 -4.03
N TYR A 69 5.58 28.44 -3.21
CA TYR A 69 5.51 28.59 -1.75
C TYR A 69 6.89 28.42 -1.11
N LYS A 70 7.20 29.24 -0.11
CA LYS A 70 8.44 29.17 0.66
C LYS A 70 8.13 28.90 2.13
N ASN A 71 8.73 27.87 2.67
CA ASN A 71 8.72 27.58 4.09
C ASN A 71 9.66 28.53 4.82
N ILE A 72 9.14 29.40 5.64
CA ILE A 72 9.89 30.35 6.45
C ILE A 72 9.86 30.02 7.95
N SER A 73 9.27 28.89 8.33
CA SER A 73 9.18 28.44 9.73
C SER A 73 10.52 27.93 10.29
N GLY A 74 11.49 27.64 9.43
CA GLY A 74 12.76 27.02 9.82
C GLY A 74 12.70 25.49 9.99
N ASN A 75 11.51 24.88 10.01
CA ASN A 75 11.36 23.44 10.09
C ASN A 75 11.50 22.81 8.70
N THR A 76 12.47 21.93 8.50
CA THR A 76 12.71 21.25 7.22
C THR A 76 12.08 19.85 7.16
N SER A 77 11.61 19.35 8.27
CA SER A 77 10.96 18.03 8.38
C SER A 77 9.82 18.05 9.37
N ALA A 78 8.87 17.17 9.15
CA ALA A 78 7.77 16.89 10.06
C ALA A 78 7.92 15.49 10.67
N MET A 79 7.61 15.35 11.95
CA MET A 79 7.55 14.08 12.65
C MET A 79 6.11 13.63 12.74
N VAL A 80 5.85 12.41 12.28
CA VAL A 80 4.56 11.73 12.37
C VAL A 80 4.67 10.65 13.45
N SER A 81 3.73 10.65 14.38
CA SER A 81 3.62 9.64 15.44
C SER A 81 2.22 9.04 15.38
N PHE A 82 2.14 7.71 15.42
CA PHE A 82 0.85 7.01 15.38
C PHE A 82 0.39 6.70 16.80
N GLU A 83 -0.92 6.86 17.05
CA GLU A 83 -1.52 6.51 18.32
C GLU A 83 -1.43 5.00 18.55
N ASP A 84 -1.23 4.59 19.80
CA ASP A 84 -1.14 3.19 20.23
C ASP A 84 -0.05 2.37 19.50
N ALA A 85 1.00 3.02 19.00
CA ALA A 85 2.07 2.37 18.25
C ALA A 85 2.74 1.21 19.01
N GLU A 86 2.77 1.25 20.32
CA GLU A 86 3.29 0.21 21.21
C GLU A 86 2.46 -1.08 21.19
N ASN A 87 1.19 -1.01 20.80
CA ASN A 87 0.28 -2.15 20.70
C ASN A 87 0.32 -2.82 19.32
N TYR A 88 1.11 -2.29 18.40
CA TYR A 88 1.28 -2.86 17.07
C TYR A 88 2.39 -3.90 17.06
N THR A 89 2.15 -4.96 16.33
CA THR A 89 3.10 -6.04 16.10
C THR A 89 3.07 -6.46 14.63
N PHE A 90 3.94 -7.37 14.25
CA PHE A 90 3.89 -8.01 12.94
C PHE A 90 4.02 -9.52 13.09
N LEU A 91 3.46 -10.24 12.13
CA LEU A 91 3.58 -11.68 12.02
C LEU A 91 3.68 -12.09 10.55
N SER A 92 4.45 -13.15 10.29
CA SER A 92 4.55 -13.77 8.97
C SER A 92 3.45 -14.82 8.80
N TYR A 93 2.81 -14.79 7.64
CA TYR A 93 1.77 -15.73 7.24
C TYR A 93 2.14 -16.38 5.91
N THR A 94 1.71 -17.61 5.72
CA THR A 94 1.86 -18.32 4.44
C THR A 94 0.55 -18.25 3.68
N VAL A 95 0.58 -17.58 2.53
CA VAL A 95 -0.55 -17.52 1.58
C VAL A 95 -0.40 -18.66 0.59
N GLN A 96 -1.36 -19.58 0.55
CA GLN A 96 -1.36 -20.72 -0.34
C GLN A 96 -1.84 -20.30 -1.74
N LYS A 97 -1.44 -21.06 -2.77
CA LYS A 97 -1.81 -20.84 -4.18
C LYS A 97 -3.30 -20.58 -4.38
N ASP A 98 -4.17 -21.31 -3.66
CA ASP A 98 -5.63 -21.18 -3.77
C ASP A 98 -6.16 -19.80 -3.35
N ASN A 99 -5.36 -19.05 -2.60
CA ASN A 99 -5.65 -17.67 -2.21
C ASN A 99 -4.97 -16.62 -3.11
N ILE A 100 -4.32 -17.05 -4.20
CA ILE A 100 -3.72 -16.18 -5.21
C ILE A 100 -4.63 -16.15 -6.44
N ARG A 101 -5.08 -14.97 -6.83
CA ARG A 101 -6.00 -14.79 -7.95
C ARG A 101 -5.40 -13.90 -9.01
N ILE A 102 -5.67 -14.24 -10.27
CA ILE A 102 -5.37 -13.40 -11.42
C ILE A 102 -6.69 -12.79 -11.89
N ILE A 103 -6.69 -11.50 -12.13
CA ILE A 103 -7.82 -10.76 -12.70
C ILE A 103 -7.37 -9.98 -13.93
N ASN A 104 -8.33 -9.67 -14.82
CA ASN A 104 -8.11 -8.87 -16.03
C ASN A 104 -7.02 -9.44 -16.95
N ALA A 105 -6.88 -10.78 -16.99
CA ALA A 105 -6.01 -11.41 -17.99
C ALA A 105 -6.57 -11.14 -19.39
N PRO A 106 -5.71 -10.76 -20.38
CA PRO A 106 -6.16 -10.60 -21.76
C PRO A 106 -6.66 -11.93 -22.34
N ASP A 107 -7.71 -11.87 -23.18
CA ASP A 107 -8.39 -13.06 -23.71
C ASP A 107 -7.51 -13.96 -24.59
N ASN A 108 -6.47 -13.40 -25.17
CA ASN A 108 -5.52 -14.13 -26.04
C ASN A 108 -4.43 -14.88 -25.28
N PHE A 109 -4.43 -14.83 -23.94
CA PHE A 109 -3.49 -15.55 -23.10
C PHE A 109 -4.18 -16.42 -22.05
N ASP A 110 -3.58 -17.57 -21.77
CA ASP A 110 -3.81 -18.34 -20.56
C ASP A 110 -2.70 -18.03 -19.57
N VAL A 111 -3.09 -17.76 -18.33
CA VAL A 111 -2.15 -17.35 -17.26
C VAL A 111 -2.34 -18.22 -16.04
N ASP A 112 -1.29 -18.94 -15.67
CA ASP A 112 -1.28 -19.84 -14.53
C ASP A 112 -0.33 -19.35 -13.45
N VAL A 113 -0.78 -19.41 -12.19
CA VAL A 113 0.07 -19.15 -11.03
C VAL A 113 0.98 -20.34 -10.80
N LEU A 114 2.29 -20.11 -10.74
CA LEU A 114 3.29 -21.14 -10.43
C LEU A 114 3.70 -21.15 -8.96
N THR A 115 3.59 -20.00 -8.27
CA THR A 115 3.91 -19.90 -6.85
C THR A 115 2.92 -20.73 -6.05
N ASN A 116 3.42 -21.76 -5.34
CA ASN A 116 2.58 -22.64 -4.52
C ASN A 116 2.24 -22.00 -3.17
N GLU A 117 3.19 -21.28 -2.59
CA GLU A 117 3.04 -20.58 -1.33
C GLU A 117 3.86 -19.30 -1.31
N LEU A 118 3.41 -18.32 -0.58
CA LEU A 118 4.04 -17.02 -0.46
C LEU A 118 4.07 -16.61 1.01
N SER A 119 5.27 -16.41 1.56
CA SER A 119 5.43 -15.89 2.92
C SER A 119 5.32 -14.39 2.91
N VAL A 120 4.38 -13.85 3.69
CA VAL A 120 4.05 -12.42 3.72
C VAL A 120 4.01 -11.91 5.15
N ASN A 121 4.36 -10.64 5.37
CA ASN A 121 4.32 -10.01 6.67
C ASN A 121 3.10 -9.10 6.77
N VAL A 122 2.36 -9.23 7.85
CA VAL A 122 1.24 -8.34 8.19
C VAL A 122 1.59 -7.58 9.47
N THR A 123 1.45 -6.28 9.42
CA THR A 123 1.59 -5.37 10.58
C THR A 123 0.21 -4.88 11.01
N GLY A 124 -0.04 -4.83 12.30
CA GLY A 124 -1.30 -4.38 12.86
C GLY A 124 -1.34 -4.44 14.38
N PRO A 125 -2.44 -4.02 15.00
CA PRO A 125 -2.65 -4.19 16.42
C PRO A 125 -2.57 -5.67 16.81
N ALA A 126 -2.01 -5.95 17.99
CA ALA A 126 -1.77 -7.31 18.45
C ALA A 126 -3.05 -8.18 18.48
N ASP A 127 -4.19 -7.59 18.80
CA ASP A 127 -5.50 -8.26 18.81
C ASP A 127 -5.97 -8.66 17.40
N GLU A 128 -5.78 -7.77 16.40
CA GLU A 128 -6.10 -8.08 15.00
C GLU A 128 -5.16 -9.13 14.42
N ILE A 129 -3.87 -9.02 14.71
CA ILE A 129 -2.84 -9.98 14.25
C ILE A 129 -3.10 -11.36 14.87
N ALA A 130 -3.42 -11.45 16.16
CA ALA A 130 -3.73 -12.73 16.81
C ALA A 130 -4.98 -13.40 16.25
N ALA A 131 -5.95 -12.63 15.76
CA ALA A 131 -7.18 -13.13 15.18
C ALA A 131 -7.13 -13.39 13.66
N LEU A 132 -6.04 -12.96 12.98
CA LEU A 132 -5.86 -13.16 11.54
C LEU A 132 -5.38 -14.60 11.27
N ALA A 133 -5.97 -15.26 10.29
CA ALA A 133 -5.51 -16.56 9.79
C ALA A 133 -5.02 -16.44 8.34
N SER A 134 -4.09 -17.30 7.92
CA SER A 134 -3.57 -17.32 6.54
C SER A 134 -4.66 -17.41 5.47
N LYS A 135 -5.74 -18.14 5.75
CA LYS A 135 -6.91 -18.28 4.86
C LYS A 135 -7.68 -16.97 4.63
N ASP A 136 -7.46 -15.96 5.47
CA ASP A 136 -8.12 -14.66 5.38
C ASP A 136 -7.29 -13.65 4.57
N ILE A 137 -6.11 -14.07 4.09
CA ILE A 137 -5.19 -13.27 3.29
C ILE A 137 -5.30 -13.72 1.84
N TYR A 138 -5.64 -12.79 0.95
CA TYR A 138 -5.75 -13.01 -0.49
C TYR A 138 -4.76 -12.15 -1.23
N ALA A 139 -4.06 -12.76 -2.18
CA ALA A 139 -3.23 -12.08 -3.14
C ALA A 139 -3.99 -11.93 -4.46
N THR A 140 -3.93 -10.77 -5.08
CA THR A 140 -4.54 -10.47 -6.38
C THR A 140 -3.47 -9.94 -7.31
N ILE A 141 -3.41 -10.52 -8.50
CA ILE A 141 -2.57 -10.08 -9.61
C ILE A 141 -3.50 -9.45 -10.62
N ASP A 142 -3.45 -8.13 -10.75
CA ASP A 142 -4.21 -7.40 -11.76
C ASP A 142 -3.35 -7.21 -13.02
N LEU A 143 -3.79 -7.79 -14.13
CA LEU A 143 -3.11 -7.70 -15.41
C LEU A 143 -3.70 -6.63 -16.33
N MET A 144 -4.61 -5.77 -15.82
CA MET A 144 -5.19 -4.67 -16.59
C MET A 144 -4.09 -3.73 -17.11
N GLY A 145 -4.11 -3.49 -18.41
CA GLY A 145 -3.14 -2.59 -19.06
C GLY A 145 -1.70 -3.10 -19.10
N THR A 146 -1.46 -4.35 -18.68
CA THR A 146 -0.13 -4.98 -18.74
C THR A 146 0.08 -5.57 -20.14
N THR A 147 1.20 -5.22 -20.78
CA THR A 147 1.62 -5.89 -22.02
C THR A 147 2.20 -7.25 -21.66
N LEU A 148 1.45 -8.32 -21.96
CA LEU A 148 1.89 -9.69 -21.75
C LEU A 148 2.62 -10.22 -22.98
N THR A 149 3.61 -11.08 -22.72
CA THR A 149 4.25 -11.95 -23.71
C THR A 149 4.35 -13.34 -23.10
N ALA A 150 4.28 -14.36 -23.93
CA ALA A 150 4.42 -15.76 -23.49
C ALA A 150 5.72 -15.98 -22.69
N GLY A 151 5.66 -16.88 -21.71
CA GLY A 151 6.78 -17.26 -20.86
C GLY A 151 6.56 -17.03 -19.39
N LEU A 152 7.63 -17.24 -18.62
CA LEU A 152 7.67 -17.03 -17.17
C LEU A 152 7.76 -15.54 -16.84
N LYS A 153 7.00 -15.11 -15.86
CA LYS A 153 6.99 -13.73 -15.38
C LYS A 153 6.86 -13.69 -13.86
N ASP A 154 7.54 -12.73 -13.24
CA ASP A 154 7.32 -12.36 -11.85
C ASP A 154 6.54 -11.07 -11.81
N VAL A 155 5.36 -11.11 -11.20
CA VAL A 155 4.42 -9.99 -11.14
C VAL A 155 4.16 -9.62 -9.69
N THR A 156 4.01 -8.33 -9.41
CA THR A 156 3.69 -7.85 -8.08
C THR A 156 2.25 -8.19 -7.73
N ALA A 157 2.04 -8.73 -6.54
CA ALA A 157 0.71 -9.04 -6.02
C ALA A 157 0.23 -7.96 -5.06
N GLU A 158 -1.04 -7.62 -5.15
CA GLU A 158 -1.76 -6.80 -4.18
C GLU A 158 -2.48 -7.71 -3.17
N PHE A 159 -2.61 -7.24 -1.92
CA PHE A 159 -3.16 -8.08 -0.86
C PHE A 159 -4.42 -7.48 -0.25
N THR A 160 -5.36 -8.36 0.06
CA THR A 160 -6.57 -8.03 0.80
C THR A 160 -6.67 -8.92 2.04
N LEU A 161 -6.91 -8.29 3.19
CA LEU A 161 -7.22 -8.96 4.45
C LEU A 161 -8.72 -9.02 4.62
N ARG A 162 -9.28 -10.22 4.78
CA ARG A 162 -10.72 -10.40 5.05
C ARG A 162 -11.06 -10.21 6.53
N GLY A 163 -12.30 -9.80 6.79
CA GLY A 163 -12.81 -9.57 8.12
C GLY A 163 -12.63 -8.13 8.60
N THR A 164 -12.63 -7.94 9.92
CA THR A 164 -12.59 -6.61 10.56
C THR A 164 -11.18 -6.10 10.84
N LYS A 165 -10.20 -6.46 10.00
CA LYS A 165 -8.78 -6.12 10.17
C LYS A 165 -8.47 -4.74 9.58
N VAL A 166 -9.20 -3.72 10.01
CA VAL A 166 -9.17 -2.37 9.41
C VAL A 166 -7.89 -1.58 9.73
N ARG A 167 -7.18 -1.97 10.80
CA ARG A 167 -5.94 -1.32 11.23
C ARG A 167 -4.68 -2.13 10.91
N SER A 168 -4.83 -3.22 10.14
CA SER A 168 -3.72 -4.09 9.75
C SER A 168 -3.42 -3.95 8.27
N TRP A 169 -2.16 -4.06 7.88
CA TRP A 169 -1.72 -3.95 6.49
C TRP A 169 -0.54 -4.87 6.19
N MET A 170 -0.32 -5.10 4.90
CA MET A 170 0.85 -5.83 4.42
C MET A 170 2.08 -4.94 4.44
N THR A 171 3.19 -5.46 4.95
CA THR A 171 4.51 -4.82 4.84
C THR A 171 5.40 -5.61 3.91
N GLY A 172 6.17 -4.90 3.08
CA GLY A 172 7.00 -5.45 2.01
C GLY A 172 6.28 -5.53 0.67
N GLU A 173 7.06 -5.79 -0.37
CA GLU A 173 6.58 -6.08 -1.73
C GLU A 173 6.76 -7.56 -2.02
N TYR A 174 5.78 -8.17 -2.66
CA TYR A 174 5.78 -9.60 -2.94
C TYR A 174 5.49 -9.85 -4.41
N LYS A 175 6.29 -10.72 -4.99
CA LYS A 175 6.15 -11.16 -6.37
C LYS A 175 5.64 -12.58 -6.43
N VAL A 176 4.81 -12.83 -7.41
CA VAL A 176 4.25 -14.14 -7.73
C VAL A 176 4.73 -14.52 -9.13
N SER A 177 5.26 -15.74 -9.25
CA SER A 177 5.65 -16.28 -10.54
C SER A 177 4.42 -16.81 -11.27
N ILE A 178 4.24 -16.40 -12.51
CA ILE A 178 3.18 -16.84 -13.41
C ILE A 178 3.75 -17.40 -14.71
N GLN A 179 3.03 -18.35 -15.30
CA GLN A 179 3.25 -18.82 -16.66
C GLN A 179 2.21 -18.18 -17.57
N VAL A 180 2.66 -17.52 -18.61
CA VAL A 180 1.82 -16.94 -19.66
C VAL A 180 1.96 -17.80 -20.92
N THR A 181 0.83 -18.24 -21.48
CA THR A 181 0.77 -19.05 -22.69
C THR A 181 -0.20 -18.38 -23.69
N GLU A 182 0.22 -18.23 -24.94
CA GLU A 182 -0.67 -17.73 -25.99
C GLU A 182 -1.76 -18.78 -26.28
N ARG A 183 -3.01 -18.34 -26.32
CA ARG A 183 -4.10 -19.18 -26.82
C ARG A 183 -3.96 -19.35 -28.30
N ALA A 184 -4.04 -20.60 -28.78
CA ALA A 184 -4.18 -20.87 -30.19
C ALA A 184 -5.47 -20.19 -30.67
N GLU A 185 -5.40 -19.38 -31.74
CA GLU A 185 -6.59 -18.88 -32.40
C GLU A 185 -7.38 -20.09 -32.88
N ASP A 186 -8.63 -20.23 -32.41
CA ASP A 186 -9.58 -21.19 -32.97
C ASP A 186 -9.85 -20.75 -34.43
N THR A 187 -9.07 -21.28 -35.36
CA THR A 187 -9.39 -21.21 -36.77
C THR A 187 -10.62 -22.07 -36.97
N ALA A 188 -11.78 -21.53 -36.62
CA ALA A 188 -13.06 -22.08 -37.04
C ALA A 188 -13.14 -21.98 -38.56
N ASN A 189 -13.07 -23.13 -39.20
CA ASN A 189 -13.23 -23.33 -40.62
C ASN A 189 -14.73 -23.40 -40.98
#